data_b835f126adb308a50d8c8255ac3b35e8
#
_entry.id   b835f126adb308a50d8c8255ac3b35e8
#
_cell.length_a   1.000
_cell.length_b   1.000
_cell.length_c   1.000
_cell.angle_alpha   90.00
_cell.angle_beta   90.00
_cell.angle_gamma   90.00
#
_symmetry.space_group_name_H-M   'P 1'
#
loop_
_entity.id
_entity.type
_entity.pdbx_description
1 polymer ?
#
loop_
_entity_poly.entity_id
_entity_poly.type
_entity_poly.pdbx_seq_one_letter_code
_entity_poly.pdbx_strand_id
1 'polypeptide(L)'
;MKSLADDLPPEIAQQIHPDWRKNEAVYWAVRDQLLGQYQDQWIGFADGLVIAYGPSPVAVFHTAEASGRNPFVTCVGREDEPCRMRRVSFAYDASYPGEPLPILTLEFRPVSGLPGLTLDRVIADTGADASALPWADCQGLQLTPAQGRPGRMGGVAGGTAPTLLFRVWVYLDGQEHPCRLQADFLGNERLLGRDVLNRLERLFRGPAGEVIVNP
;
A
#
# COMPACT_ATOMS: atom_id res chain seq x y z
N MET A 1 -30.91 12.91 -7.02
CA MET A 1 -29.85 11.89 -7.15
C MET A 1 -29.80 11.13 -5.84
N LYS A 2 -29.56 9.82 -5.84
CA LYS A 2 -29.50 9.02 -4.61
C LYS A 2 -28.13 9.29 -3.94
N SER A 3 -28.11 9.48 -2.62
CA SER A 3 -26.85 9.65 -1.88
C SER A 3 -26.05 8.34 -1.91
N LEU A 4 -24.72 8.42 -2.03
CA LEU A 4 -23.85 7.25 -1.90
C LEU A 4 -24.01 6.57 -0.54
N ALA A 5 -24.37 7.34 0.49
CA ALA A 5 -24.65 6.80 1.82
C ALA A 5 -25.90 5.90 1.85
N ASP A 6 -26.84 6.04 0.90
CA ASP A 6 -28.07 5.24 0.86
C ASP A 6 -27.83 3.82 0.33
N ASP A 7 -26.67 3.56 -0.27
CA ASP A 7 -26.26 2.22 -0.73
C ASP A 7 -25.53 1.42 0.36
N LEU A 8 -25.24 2.04 1.51
CA LEU A 8 -24.60 1.39 2.65
C LEU A 8 -25.63 0.69 3.55
N PRO A 9 -25.20 -0.36 4.29
CA PRO A 9 -26.02 -0.95 5.35
C PRO A 9 -26.48 0.14 6.33
N PRO A 10 -27.74 0.06 6.83
CA PRO A 10 -28.32 1.12 7.67
C PRO A 10 -27.51 1.46 8.92
N GLU A 11 -26.89 0.45 9.54
CA GLU A 11 -26.03 0.61 10.71
C GLU A 11 -24.76 1.41 10.41
N ILE A 12 -24.24 1.35 9.19
CA ILE A 12 -23.09 2.14 8.73
C ILE A 12 -23.53 3.54 8.30
N ALA A 13 -24.64 3.61 7.55
CA ALA A 13 -25.18 4.87 7.07
C ALA A 13 -25.54 5.85 8.21
N GLN A 14 -25.96 5.33 9.38
CA GLN A 14 -26.27 6.14 10.58
C GLN A 14 -25.02 6.73 11.24
N GLN A 15 -23.84 6.15 11.02
CA GLN A 15 -22.57 6.63 11.60
C GLN A 15 -21.92 7.73 10.76
N ILE A 16 -22.43 7.97 9.53
CA ILE A 16 -21.90 9.03 8.66
C ILE A 16 -22.25 10.40 9.25
N HIS A 17 -21.20 11.24 9.42
CA HIS A 17 -21.37 12.57 9.96
C HIS A 17 -22.35 13.40 9.12
N PRO A 18 -23.28 14.18 9.72
CA PRO A 18 -24.25 15.00 8.99
C PRO A 18 -23.62 15.98 8.00
N ASP A 19 -22.48 16.59 8.34
CA ASP A 19 -21.77 17.51 7.45
C ASP A 19 -21.26 16.82 6.19
N TRP A 20 -20.84 15.55 6.27
CA TRP A 20 -20.45 14.79 5.09
C TRP A 20 -21.62 14.66 4.10
N ARG A 21 -22.82 14.32 4.59
CA ARG A 21 -24.04 14.24 3.76
C ARG A 21 -24.42 15.59 3.15
N LYS A 22 -24.26 16.66 3.92
CA LYS A 22 -24.48 18.02 3.44
C LYS A 22 -23.49 18.38 2.32
N ASN A 23 -22.22 18.08 2.51
CA ASN A 23 -21.17 18.32 1.54
C ASN A 23 -21.40 17.51 0.25
N GLU A 24 -21.82 16.25 0.35
CA GLU A 24 -22.23 15.43 -0.77
C GLU A 24 -23.38 16.07 -1.57
N ALA A 25 -24.44 16.49 -0.88
CA ALA A 25 -25.60 17.10 -1.53
C ALA A 25 -25.23 18.40 -2.27
N VAL A 26 -24.38 19.23 -1.68
CA VAL A 26 -23.89 20.48 -2.31
C VAL A 26 -22.97 20.16 -3.49
N TYR A 27 -22.09 19.15 -3.38
CA TYR A 27 -21.27 18.69 -4.50
C TYR A 27 -22.13 18.35 -5.72
N TRP A 28 -23.17 17.54 -5.55
CA TRP A 28 -24.03 17.14 -6.66
C TRP A 28 -24.74 18.33 -7.32
N ALA A 29 -25.04 19.39 -6.57
CA ALA A 29 -25.64 20.60 -7.12
C ALA A 29 -24.70 21.42 -8.02
N VAL A 30 -23.38 21.33 -7.79
CA VAL A 30 -22.35 22.09 -8.53
C VAL A 30 -21.46 21.21 -9.41
N ARG A 31 -21.71 19.91 -9.48
CA ARG A 31 -20.90 18.91 -10.16
C ARG A 31 -20.53 19.28 -11.60
N ASP A 32 -21.49 19.76 -12.38
CA ASP A 32 -21.26 20.09 -13.78
C ASP A 32 -20.25 21.25 -13.96
N GLN A 33 -20.18 22.16 -12.99
CA GLN A 33 -19.16 23.21 -12.96
C GLN A 33 -17.79 22.65 -12.62
N LEU A 34 -17.73 21.67 -11.72
CA LEU A 34 -16.50 21.01 -11.30
C LEU A 34 -15.92 20.12 -12.40
N LEU A 35 -16.76 19.51 -13.24
CA LEU A 35 -16.30 18.72 -14.39
C LEU A 35 -15.37 19.50 -15.32
N GLY A 36 -15.62 20.79 -15.54
CA GLY A 36 -14.77 21.62 -16.40
C GLY A 36 -13.37 21.88 -15.86
N GLN A 37 -13.16 21.75 -14.55
CA GLN A 37 -11.90 22.07 -13.87
C GLN A 37 -11.17 20.87 -13.31
N TYR A 38 -11.89 19.83 -12.86
CA TYR A 38 -11.35 18.73 -12.09
C TYR A 38 -11.68 17.35 -12.67
N GLN A 39 -12.03 17.28 -13.96
CA GLN A 39 -12.35 15.99 -14.59
C GLN A 39 -11.22 14.98 -14.37
N ASP A 40 -11.58 13.75 -13.98
CA ASP A 40 -10.68 12.64 -13.67
C ASP A 40 -9.71 12.89 -12.50
N GLN A 41 -9.95 13.93 -11.69
CA GLN A 41 -9.19 14.20 -10.48
C GLN A 41 -10.01 13.86 -9.23
N TRP A 42 -9.32 13.39 -8.22
CA TRP A 42 -9.88 13.29 -6.88
C TRP A 42 -9.98 14.67 -6.26
N ILE A 43 -11.10 14.95 -5.62
CA ILE A 43 -11.29 16.19 -4.86
C ILE A 43 -11.82 15.89 -3.47
N GLY A 44 -11.42 16.72 -2.48
CA GLY A 44 -12.09 16.87 -1.20
C GLY A 44 -12.96 18.11 -1.24
N PHE A 45 -14.28 17.96 -1.03
CA PHE A 45 -15.25 19.01 -1.15
C PHE A 45 -15.95 19.27 0.20
N ALA A 46 -15.90 20.50 0.68
CA ALA A 46 -16.55 20.89 1.92
C ALA A 46 -17.01 22.35 1.87
N ASP A 47 -18.17 22.64 2.48
CA ASP A 47 -18.75 23.98 2.57
C ASP A 47 -18.89 24.71 1.22
N GLY A 48 -19.15 23.96 0.15
CA GLY A 48 -19.29 24.50 -1.20
C GLY A 48 -17.97 24.77 -1.93
N LEU A 49 -16.82 24.36 -1.40
CA LEU A 49 -15.50 24.59 -1.95
C LEU A 49 -14.70 23.30 -2.12
N VAL A 50 -13.83 23.27 -3.16
CA VAL A 50 -12.79 22.24 -3.28
C VAL A 50 -11.65 22.65 -2.35
N ILE A 51 -11.43 21.84 -1.28
CA ILE A 51 -10.41 22.10 -0.25
C ILE A 51 -9.13 21.29 -0.47
N ALA A 52 -9.20 20.25 -1.30
CA ALA A 52 -8.06 19.46 -1.75
C ALA A 52 -8.34 18.89 -3.13
N TYR A 53 -7.32 18.68 -3.96
CA TYR A 53 -7.45 17.99 -5.24
C TYR A 53 -6.13 17.37 -5.69
N GLY A 54 -6.20 16.34 -6.53
CA GLY A 54 -5.02 15.68 -7.09
C GLY A 54 -5.33 14.30 -7.67
N PRO A 55 -4.30 13.63 -8.21
CA PRO A 55 -4.45 12.30 -8.81
C PRO A 55 -4.58 11.16 -7.78
N SER A 56 -4.12 11.37 -6.54
CA SER A 56 -4.14 10.35 -5.48
C SER A 56 -5.32 10.54 -4.53
N PRO A 57 -6.26 9.56 -4.42
CA PRO A 57 -7.37 9.63 -3.49
C PRO A 57 -6.93 9.72 -2.03
N VAL A 58 -5.85 9.01 -1.68
CA VAL A 58 -5.30 8.97 -0.32
C VAL A 58 -4.74 10.34 0.08
N ALA A 59 -3.92 10.96 -0.77
CA ALA A 59 -3.35 12.28 -0.50
C ALA A 59 -4.45 13.34 -0.37
N VAL A 60 -5.45 13.30 -1.26
CA VAL A 60 -6.60 14.22 -1.21
C VAL A 60 -7.42 14.01 0.06
N PHE A 61 -7.69 12.76 0.43
CA PHE A 61 -8.41 12.45 1.66
C PHE A 61 -7.70 13.01 2.90
N HIS A 62 -6.40 12.71 3.08
CA HIS A 62 -5.65 13.20 4.23
C HIS A 62 -5.60 14.73 4.29
N THR A 63 -5.38 15.39 3.14
CA THR A 63 -5.38 16.86 3.08
C THR A 63 -6.74 17.44 3.45
N ALA A 64 -7.81 16.84 2.92
CA ALA A 64 -9.17 17.29 3.16
C ALA A 64 -9.63 17.01 4.61
N GLU A 65 -9.31 15.83 5.15
CA GLU A 65 -9.63 15.44 6.53
C GLU A 65 -8.94 16.33 7.56
N ALA A 66 -7.69 16.73 7.30
CA ALA A 66 -6.95 17.67 8.17
C ALA A 66 -7.67 19.02 8.35
N SER A 67 -8.62 19.37 7.47
CA SER A 67 -9.46 20.56 7.62
C SER A 67 -10.49 20.48 8.76
N GLY A 68 -10.81 19.28 9.26
CA GLY A 68 -11.83 19.03 10.27
C GLY A 68 -13.28 19.26 9.81
N ARG A 69 -13.52 19.41 8.48
CA ARG A 69 -14.84 19.80 7.91
C ARG A 69 -15.69 18.63 7.44
N ASN A 70 -15.31 17.38 7.73
CA ASN A 70 -15.98 16.18 7.24
C ASN A 70 -16.24 16.23 5.72
N PRO A 71 -15.19 16.31 4.89
CA PRO A 71 -15.30 16.52 3.46
C PRO A 71 -15.95 15.32 2.75
N PHE A 72 -16.68 15.60 1.67
CA PHE A 72 -17.04 14.60 0.67
C PHE A 72 -15.84 14.42 -0.27
N VAL A 73 -15.30 13.22 -0.39
CA VAL A 73 -14.15 12.91 -1.26
C VAL A 73 -14.62 12.03 -2.40
N THR A 74 -14.34 12.44 -3.64
CA THR A 74 -14.75 11.71 -4.84
C THR A 74 -13.85 12.01 -6.04
N CYS A 75 -13.88 11.15 -7.06
CA CYS A 75 -13.27 11.40 -8.36
C CYS A 75 -14.29 12.05 -9.29
N VAL A 76 -14.03 13.27 -9.73
CA VAL A 76 -14.98 14.05 -10.56
C VAL A 76 -15.13 13.40 -11.93
N GLY A 77 -16.36 13.03 -12.29
CA GLY A 77 -16.67 12.31 -13.53
C GLY A 77 -16.61 10.78 -13.42
N ARG A 78 -16.11 10.26 -12.29
CA ARG A 78 -16.05 8.82 -11.98
C ARG A 78 -16.48 8.55 -10.54
N GLU A 79 -17.58 9.15 -10.14
CA GLU A 79 -18.09 9.12 -8.77
C GLU A 79 -18.52 7.72 -8.31
N ASP A 80 -18.84 6.84 -9.26
CA ASP A 80 -19.21 5.44 -9.00
C ASP A 80 -17.98 4.54 -8.79
N GLU A 81 -16.78 5.05 -9.08
CA GLU A 81 -15.56 4.30 -8.78
C GLU A 81 -15.34 4.25 -7.26
N PRO A 82 -15.28 3.05 -6.66
CA PRO A 82 -15.02 2.94 -5.25
C PRO A 82 -13.63 3.51 -4.94
N CYS A 83 -13.58 4.55 -4.11
CA CYS A 83 -12.31 5.01 -3.53
C CYS A 83 -11.76 3.88 -2.65
N ARG A 84 -10.81 3.12 -3.18
CA ARG A 84 -10.12 2.09 -2.41
C ARG A 84 -9.08 2.75 -1.51
N MET A 85 -9.54 3.39 -0.45
CA MET A 85 -8.67 3.83 0.64
C MET A 85 -8.38 2.64 1.55
N ARG A 86 -7.67 1.66 1.03
CA ARG A 86 -7.15 0.58 1.87
C ARG A 86 -5.87 1.08 2.50
N ARG A 87 -5.97 1.43 3.75
CA ARG A 87 -4.83 1.59 4.62
C ARG A 87 -4.45 0.20 5.13
N VAL A 88 -3.40 -0.39 4.59
CA VAL A 88 -2.86 -1.63 5.13
C VAL A 88 -1.89 -1.26 6.24
N SER A 89 -2.19 -1.72 7.45
CA SER A 89 -1.39 -1.49 8.65
C SER A 89 -0.88 -2.82 9.19
N PHE A 90 0.39 -2.83 9.58
CA PHE A 90 1.05 -3.99 10.18
C PHE A 90 1.68 -3.59 11.51
N ALA A 91 1.54 -4.45 12.51
CA ALA A 91 2.20 -4.25 13.80
C ALA A 91 3.70 -4.56 13.70
N TYR A 92 4.51 -3.88 14.49
CA TYR A 92 5.91 -4.24 14.67
C TYR A 92 6.05 -5.57 15.42
N ASP A 93 7.06 -6.34 15.07
CA ASP A 93 7.40 -7.57 15.76
C ASP A 93 8.24 -7.28 17.01
N ALA A 94 7.61 -7.35 18.18
CA ALA A 94 8.27 -7.17 19.47
C ALA A 94 9.01 -8.44 19.95
N SER A 95 8.86 -9.58 19.25
CA SER A 95 9.59 -10.81 19.60
C SER A 95 10.98 -10.90 18.98
N TYR A 96 11.35 -9.94 18.12
CA TYR A 96 12.68 -9.88 17.53
C TYR A 96 13.73 -9.52 18.60
N PRO A 97 14.91 -10.13 18.58
CA PRO A 97 15.98 -9.78 19.52
C PRO A 97 16.46 -8.33 19.30
N GLY A 98 16.16 -7.44 20.21
CA GLY A 98 16.49 -6.01 20.13
C GLY A 98 15.22 -5.15 20.05
N GLU A 99 15.31 -4.04 19.32
CA GLU A 99 14.17 -3.14 19.11
C GLU A 99 13.11 -3.77 18.19
N PRO A 100 11.83 -3.52 18.41
CA PRO A 100 10.76 -4.04 17.56
C PRO A 100 10.97 -3.67 16.09
N LEU A 101 10.78 -4.65 15.19
CA LEU A 101 10.97 -4.46 13.75
C LEU A 101 9.65 -4.26 12.99
N PRO A 102 9.62 -3.37 11.98
CA PRO A 102 8.50 -3.26 11.07
C PRO A 102 8.41 -4.51 10.19
N ILE A 103 7.38 -5.33 10.42
CA ILE A 103 7.14 -6.54 9.65
C ILE A 103 5.87 -6.40 8.82
N LEU A 104 5.85 -7.12 7.70
CA LEU A 104 4.75 -7.14 6.74
C LEU A 104 4.31 -8.59 6.50
N THR A 105 3.06 -8.78 6.12
CA THR A 105 2.57 -10.02 5.50
C THR A 105 2.31 -9.74 4.04
N LEU A 106 3.01 -10.44 3.14
CA LEU A 106 3.04 -10.15 1.71
C LEU A 106 2.88 -11.43 0.90
N GLU A 107 2.24 -11.32 -0.26
CA GLU A 107 2.22 -12.40 -1.24
C GLU A 107 3.32 -12.17 -2.28
N PHE A 108 4.24 -13.13 -2.42
CA PHE A 108 5.23 -13.17 -3.49
C PHE A 108 4.73 -14.03 -4.63
N ARG A 109 4.82 -13.53 -5.86
CA ARG A 109 4.33 -14.17 -7.08
C ARG A 109 5.48 -14.38 -8.05
N PRO A 110 5.78 -15.62 -8.45
CA PRO A 110 6.82 -15.88 -9.46
C PRO A 110 6.41 -15.36 -10.84
N VAL A 111 5.10 -15.28 -11.12
CA VAL A 111 4.53 -14.78 -12.38
C VAL A 111 3.46 -13.76 -12.07
N SER A 112 3.49 -12.61 -12.76
CA SER A 112 2.48 -11.56 -12.66
C SER A 112 1.07 -12.10 -13.00
N GLY A 113 0.08 -11.68 -12.23
CA GLY A 113 -1.32 -12.07 -12.43
C GLY A 113 -1.69 -13.48 -11.94
N LEU A 114 -0.72 -14.29 -11.49
CA LEU A 114 -0.98 -15.61 -10.94
C LEU A 114 -0.85 -15.60 -9.41
N PRO A 115 -1.58 -16.48 -8.69
CA PRO A 115 -1.41 -16.65 -7.25
C PRO A 115 0.02 -17.04 -6.90
N GLY A 116 0.48 -16.57 -5.75
CA GLY A 116 1.80 -16.84 -5.21
C GLY A 116 1.78 -17.47 -3.83
N LEU A 117 2.84 -17.22 -3.08
CA LEU A 117 3.00 -17.66 -1.70
C LEU A 117 2.89 -16.45 -0.76
N THR A 118 1.94 -16.50 0.18
CA THR A 118 1.86 -15.50 1.24
C THR A 118 2.87 -15.83 2.33
N LEU A 119 3.74 -14.88 2.59
CA LEU A 119 4.77 -14.95 3.62
C LEU A 119 4.48 -13.92 4.70
N ASP A 120 4.49 -14.34 5.93
CA ASP A 120 4.47 -13.49 7.12
C ASP A 120 5.88 -13.09 7.54
N ARG A 121 5.98 -12.17 8.52
CA ARG A 121 7.24 -11.74 9.12
C ARG A 121 8.30 -11.29 8.10
N VAL A 122 7.87 -10.58 7.06
CA VAL A 122 8.76 -9.96 6.08
C VAL A 122 9.20 -8.61 6.63
N ILE A 123 10.47 -8.43 6.91
CA ILE A 123 11.05 -7.20 7.47
C ILE A 123 11.08 -6.13 6.39
N ALA A 124 10.53 -4.96 6.68
CA ALA A 124 10.63 -3.78 5.80
C ALA A 124 12.03 -3.14 6.01
N ASP A 125 13.01 -3.58 5.22
CA ASP A 125 14.42 -3.16 5.35
C ASP A 125 14.78 -2.04 4.37
N THR A 126 14.84 -0.81 4.89
CA THR A 126 15.26 0.37 4.11
C THR A 126 16.77 0.42 3.85
N GLY A 127 17.56 -0.44 4.50
CA GLY A 127 19.00 -0.59 4.29
C GLY A 127 19.33 -1.53 3.13
N ALA A 128 18.43 -2.46 2.79
CA ALA A 128 18.64 -3.41 1.70
C ALA A 128 18.29 -2.81 0.33
N ASP A 129 19.17 -2.96 -0.66
CA ASP A 129 18.92 -2.50 -2.04
C ASP A 129 17.95 -3.39 -2.80
N ALA A 130 17.89 -4.67 -2.45
CA ALA A 130 17.03 -5.66 -3.07
C ALA A 130 16.40 -6.55 -2.00
N SER A 131 15.25 -7.08 -2.29
CA SER A 131 14.55 -8.03 -1.42
C SER A 131 15.28 -9.36 -1.35
N ALA A 132 15.22 -10.02 -0.20
CA ALA A 132 15.85 -11.32 0.01
C ALA A 132 14.90 -12.29 0.73
N LEU A 133 14.90 -13.55 0.30
CA LEU A 133 14.18 -14.63 0.96
C LEU A 133 15.10 -15.83 1.19
N PRO A 134 14.91 -16.56 2.30
CA PRO A 134 15.52 -17.85 2.50
C PRO A 134 15.29 -18.78 1.31
N TRP A 135 16.27 -19.61 0.98
CA TRP A 135 16.13 -20.53 -0.16
C TRP A 135 14.90 -21.44 -0.06
N ALA A 136 14.54 -21.85 1.18
CA ALA A 136 13.34 -22.64 1.40
C ALA A 136 12.04 -21.94 0.93
N ASP A 137 11.93 -20.63 1.17
CA ASP A 137 10.80 -19.84 0.67
C ASP A 137 10.83 -19.70 -0.86
N CYS A 138 12.02 -19.52 -1.45
CA CYS A 138 12.20 -19.53 -2.91
C CYS A 138 11.74 -20.86 -3.52
N GLN A 139 12.03 -21.98 -2.88
CA GLN A 139 11.53 -23.30 -3.29
C GLN A 139 10.00 -23.41 -3.12
N GLY A 140 9.43 -22.85 -2.04
CA GLY A 140 7.99 -22.75 -1.85
C GLY A 140 7.29 -21.94 -2.96
N LEU A 141 7.98 -20.95 -3.53
CA LEU A 141 7.57 -20.20 -4.73
C LEU A 141 7.80 -20.98 -6.03
N GLN A 142 8.24 -22.24 -5.96
CA GLN A 142 8.60 -23.08 -7.11
C GLN A 142 9.73 -22.50 -7.97
N LEU A 143 10.57 -21.61 -7.40
CA LEU A 143 11.76 -21.11 -8.08
C LEU A 143 12.86 -22.18 -8.09
N THR A 144 13.46 -22.37 -9.25
CA THR A 144 14.55 -23.33 -9.45
C THR A 144 15.87 -22.62 -9.77
N PRO A 145 17.03 -23.22 -9.49
CA PRO A 145 18.31 -22.63 -9.83
C PRO A 145 18.47 -22.28 -11.32
N ALA A 146 17.82 -23.04 -12.20
CA ALA A 146 17.88 -22.80 -13.65
C ALA A 146 17.16 -21.49 -14.08
N GLN A 147 16.22 -20.99 -13.29
CA GLN A 147 15.51 -19.74 -13.52
C GLN A 147 16.27 -18.54 -12.95
N GLY A 148 17.19 -18.77 -12.01
CA GLY A 148 17.96 -17.73 -11.35
C GLY A 148 19.21 -17.32 -12.11
N ARG A 149 19.62 -16.07 -11.93
CA ARG A 149 20.93 -15.58 -12.42
C ARG A 149 21.91 -15.58 -11.28
N PRO A 150 23.10 -16.18 -11.43
CA PRO A 150 24.13 -16.11 -10.39
C PRO A 150 24.51 -14.68 -10.06
N GLY A 151 24.69 -14.39 -8.79
CA GLY A 151 25.04 -13.07 -8.26
C GLY A 151 25.78 -13.17 -6.92
N ARG A 152 26.01 -12.02 -6.31
CA ARG A 152 26.59 -11.92 -4.95
C ARG A 152 25.71 -10.99 -4.13
N MET A 153 25.43 -11.39 -2.92
CA MET A 153 24.72 -10.62 -1.91
C MET A 153 25.75 -10.06 -0.90
N GLY A 154 25.72 -8.76 -0.67
CA GLY A 154 26.56 -8.12 0.37
C GLY A 154 25.80 -8.03 1.68
N GLY A 155 26.46 -8.32 2.80
CA GLY A 155 25.92 -8.14 4.15
C GLY A 155 26.47 -6.90 4.84
N VAL A 156 25.81 -6.46 5.90
CA VAL A 156 26.21 -5.30 6.72
C VAL A 156 27.61 -5.42 7.31
N ALA A 157 28.07 -6.64 7.57
CA ALA A 157 29.41 -6.93 8.07
C ALA A 157 30.53 -6.91 7.01
N GLY A 158 30.25 -6.46 5.79
CA GLY A 158 31.23 -6.36 4.69
C GLY A 158 31.56 -7.68 3.99
N GLY A 159 30.89 -8.78 4.37
CA GLY A 159 31.00 -10.05 3.68
C GLY A 159 30.16 -10.12 2.41
N THR A 160 30.56 -11.01 1.48
CA THR A 160 29.71 -11.32 0.31
C THR A 160 29.46 -12.82 0.24
N ALA A 161 28.20 -13.19 -0.02
CA ALA A 161 27.77 -14.57 -0.22
C ALA A 161 27.27 -14.78 -1.66
N PRO A 162 27.42 -15.99 -2.23
CA PRO A 162 26.80 -16.32 -3.49
C PRO A 162 25.28 -16.31 -3.33
N THR A 163 24.58 -15.85 -4.38
CA THR A 163 23.12 -15.82 -4.43
C THR A 163 22.62 -16.14 -5.83
N LEU A 164 21.31 -16.42 -5.94
CA LEU A 164 20.58 -16.45 -7.20
C LEU A 164 19.61 -15.27 -7.23
N LEU A 165 19.62 -14.55 -8.33
CA LEU A 165 18.75 -13.40 -8.58
C LEU A 165 17.56 -13.85 -9.42
N PHE A 166 16.35 -13.54 -8.93
CA PHE A 166 15.09 -13.80 -9.60
C PHE A 166 14.34 -12.49 -9.85
N ARG A 167 13.46 -12.50 -10.82
CA ARG A 167 12.45 -11.47 -11.01
C ARG A 167 11.11 -12.07 -10.59
N VAL A 168 10.51 -11.49 -9.56
CA VAL A 168 9.21 -11.88 -9.02
C VAL A 168 8.35 -10.63 -8.83
N TRP A 169 7.13 -10.80 -8.35
CA TRP A 169 6.25 -9.69 -7.99
C TRP A 169 5.84 -9.82 -6.52
N VAL A 170 5.73 -8.69 -5.85
CA VAL A 170 5.11 -8.58 -4.53
C VAL A 170 3.71 -8.04 -4.72
N TYR A 171 2.72 -8.78 -4.25
CA TYR A 171 1.33 -8.35 -4.25
C TYR A 171 0.98 -7.79 -2.89
N LEU A 172 0.53 -6.53 -2.87
CA LEU A 172 0.14 -5.82 -1.68
C LEU A 172 -1.03 -4.89 -2.02
N ASP A 173 -2.09 -4.97 -1.21
CA ASP A 173 -3.28 -4.12 -1.32
C ASP A 173 -3.88 -4.00 -2.73
N GLY A 174 -3.98 -5.11 -3.44
CA GLY A 174 -4.58 -5.16 -4.77
C GLY A 174 -3.64 -4.81 -5.92
N GLN A 175 -2.37 -4.48 -5.65
CA GLN A 175 -1.37 -4.11 -6.67
C GLN A 175 -0.17 -5.05 -6.68
N GLU A 176 0.42 -5.23 -7.87
CA GLU A 176 1.66 -5.97 -8.06
C GLU A 176 2.84 -5.03 -8.26
N HIS A 177 3.88 -5.25 -7.49
CA HIS A 177 5.12 -4.50 -7.57
C HIS A 177 6.26 -5.40 -8.03
N PRO A 178 7.00 -5.05 -9.11
CA PRO A 178 8.13 -5.85 -9.55
C PRO A 178 9.23 -5.84 -8.48
N CYS A 179 9.75 -7.03 -8.19
CA CYS A 179 10.71 -7.29 -7.13
C CYS A 179 11.95 -7.99 -7.69
N ARG A 180 13.13 -7.53 -7.28
CA ARG A 180 14.41 -8.20 -7.54
C ARG A 180 14.75 -9.04 -6.33
N LEU A 181 14.38 -10.30 -6.37
CA LEU A 181 14.55 -11.23 -5.28
C LEU A 181 15.95 -11.86 -5.29
N GLN A 182 16.64 -11.82 -4.16
CA GLN A 182 17.86 -12.56 -3.89
C GLN A 182 17.54 -13.79 -3.04
N ALA A 183 18.04 -14.95 -3.44
CA ALA A 183 17.92 -16.16 -2.64
C ALA A 183 19.02 -16.16 -1.56
N ASP A 184 18.64 -16.15 -0.30
CA ASP A 184 19.56 -16.31 0.81
C ASP A 184 19.72 -17.80 1.15
N PHE A 185 20.94 -18.34 0.94
CA PHE A 185 21.24 -19.73 1.22
C PHE A 185 21.70 -19.99 2.65
N LEU A 186 22.00 -18.93 3.41
CA LEU A 186 22.60 -19.00 4.73
C LEU A 186 21.72 -18.42 5.84
N GLY A 187 20.90 -17.43 5.50
CA GLY A 187 20.02 -16.76 6.43
C GLY A 187 18.61 -17.35 6.44
N ASN A 188 17.81 -16.89 7.39
CA ASN A 188 16.42 -17.27 7.59
C ASN A 188 15.48 -16.05 7.67
N GLU A 189 16.02 -14.86 7.45
CA GLU A 189 15.22 -13.63 7.46
C GLU A 189 14.60 -13.34 6.09
N ARG A 190 13.39 -12.83 6.10
CA ARG A 190 12.65 -12.38 4.93
C ARG A 190 12.77 -10.87 4.87
N LEU A 191 13.40 -10.34 3.84
CA LEU A 191 13.64 -8.90 3.69
C LEU A 191 12.89 -8.35 2.48
N LEU A 192 12.15 -7.27 2.68
CA LEU A 192 11.62 -6.44 1.60
C LEU A 192 12.53 -5.22 1.45
N GLY A 193 13.26 -5.16 0.36
CA GLY A 193 14.26 -4.14 0.09
C GLY A 193 13.69 -2.88 -0.60
N ARG A 194 14.57 -1.90 -0.83
CA ARG A 194 14.23 -0.63 -1.49
C ARG A 194 13.73 -0.78 -2.92
N ASP A 195 14.05 -1.90 -3.59
CA ASP A 195 13.54 -2.22 -4.92
C ASP A 195 12.01 -2.27 -4.98
N VAL A 196 11.35 -2.63 -3.88
CA VAL A 196 9.90 -2.58 -3.70
C VAL A 196 9.49 -1.39 -2.84
N LEU A 197 10.13 -1.20 -1.68
CA LEU A 197 9.76 -0.16 -0.72
C LEU A 197 9.71 1.25 -1.32
N ASN A 198 10.59 1.59 -2.27
CA ASN A 198 10.58 2.90 -2.92
C ASN A 198 9.41 3.12 -3.91
N ARG A 199 8.60 2.08 -4.14
CA ARG A 199 7.40 2.15 -4.97
C ARG A 199 6.12 2.30 -4.15
N LEU A 200 6.24 2.26 -2.82
CA LEU A 200 5.14 2.33 -1.87
C LEU A 200 5.20 3.67 -1.13
N GLU A 201 4.05 4.27 -0.92
CA GLU A 201 3.92 5.26 0.14
C GLU A 201 3.90 4.50 1.48
N ARG A 202 4.75 4.90 2.41
CA ARG A 202 4.88 4.21 3.69
C ARG A 202 5.13 5.17 4.83
N LEU A 203 4.56 4.85 5.98
CA LEU A 203 4.75 5.58 7.22
C LEU A 203 5.15 4.61 8.33
N PHE A 204 6.36 4.79 8.86
CA PHE A 204 6.84 4.08 10.03
C PHE A 204 6.48 4.88 11.29
N ARG A 205 5.61 4.32 12.12
CA ARG A 205 5.17 4.92 13.39
C ARG A 205 5.79 4.16 14.55
N GLY A 206 7.10 4.33 14.75
CA GLY A 206 7.87 3.63 15.78
C GLY A 206 7.23 3.68 17.17
N PRO A 207 6.85 4.86 17.71
CA PRO A 207 6.20 4.94 19.03
C PRO A 207 4.86 4.20 19.12
N ALA A 208 4.18 4.00 18.02
CA ALA A 208 2.92 3.25 17.95
C ALA A 208 3.15 1.76 17.58
N GLY A 209 4.39 1.37 17.28
CA GLY A 209 4.71 0.00 16.83
C GLY A 209 3.96 -0.41 15.57
N GLU A 210 3.83 0.50 14.60
CA GLU A 210 2.99 0.31 13.41
C GLU A 210 3.73 0.78 12.15
N VAL A 211 3.64 -0.01 11.08
CA VAL A 211 3.97 0.43 9.72
C VAL A 211 2.70 0.46 8.87
N ILE A 212 2.50 1.56 8.18
CA ILE A 212 1.36 1.77 7.29
C ILE A 212 1.90 1.81 5.86
N VAL A 213 1.23 1.09 4.97
CA VAL A 213 1.52 1.07 3.54
C VAL A 213 0.26 1.47 2.78
N ASN A 214 0.41 2.48 1.92
CA ASN A 214 -0.62 2.93 0.99
C ASN A 214 0.00 2.87 -0.41
N PRO A 215 -0.26 1.83 -1.21
CA PRO A 215 0.24 1.70 -2.58
C PRO A 215 -0.34 2.74 -3.55
#